data_0c216bfb7721e5ceeac52f106eb5a1b3
#
_entry.id   0c216bfb7721e5ceeac52f106eb5a1b3
#
_cell.length_a   1.000
_cell.length_b   1.000
_cell.length_c   1.000
_cell.angle_alpha   90.00
_cell.angle_beta   90.00
_cell.angle_gamma   90.00
#
_symmetry.space_group_name_H-M   'P 1'
#
loop_
_entity.id
_entity.type
_entity.pdbx_description
1 polymer ?
#
loop_
_entity_poly.entity_id
_entity_poly.type
_entity_poly.pdbx_seq_one_letter_code
_entity_poly.pdbx_strand_id
1 'polypeptide(L)'
;MSLNAESTAFRSALEVIRAVEPRVADAIGAELADQRESLKLIASENYASPATLLAMGNWFSDKYAEGTVGRRFYAGCQNVDTVEALAAEHARELFGAAHAYVQPHSGIDANLVAFWAILADRVESPALKKAQVRQVNDLTEADWFALRRELGNQRMLGMSLDAGGHLTHGFRPNISGKMFDQRSYGTDPATGLIDYDRVAEAAREFKPLILVAGYSAYPRKVNFRIMREIADSVGATFMVDMAHFAGLVAGKVFTADFDPVPHAHIVTTTTHKSLRGPRGGMVLCGPELADQVDRGCPMVLGGPLPHVMGAKAVALAEARRPDFADYAQRIVDNAQALAEGLLRRGTKLVTGGTDNHLVLLDVSGYGLTGRQAEQALLDSGIVTNRNAVPQDPNGAWYTSGIRIGTPALTTRGLGVAEMDATAELIHTVLSQTKAGANADGTPSKAKYVLDPALADKISKQATELLTGFPLYPAVDLA
;
A
#
# COMPACT_ATOMS: atom_id res chain seq x y z
N MET A 1 38.62 -9.63 -11.54
CA MET A 1 37.48 -9.80 -10.61
C MET A 1 36.36 -10.46 -11.38
N SER A 2 35.85 -11.61 -10.91
CA SER A 2 34.63 -12.17 -11.52
C SER A 2 33.51 -11.18 -11.27
N LEU A 3 32.84 -10.69 -12.30
CA LEU A 3 31.63 -9.88 -12.16
C LEU A 3 30.64 -10.69 -11.29
N ASN A 4 30.10 -10.04 -10.25
CA ASN A 4 29.03 -10.63 -9.47
C ASN A 4 27.83 -10.97 -10.39
N ALA A 5 27.16 -12.09 -10.15
CA ALA A 5 26.05 -12.56 -10.98
C ALA A 5 24.93 -11.51 -11.14
N GLU A 6 24.65 -10.73 -10.11
CA GLU A 6 23.66 -9.65 -10.13
C GLU A 6 24.07 -8.53 -11.10
N SER A 7 25.31 -8.00 -10.99
CA SER A 7 25.84 -7.01 -11.92
C SER A 7 25.77 -7.50 -13.37
N THR A 8 26.21 -8.74 -13.63
CA THR A 8 26.19 -9.32 -14.96
C THR A 8 24.77 -9.36 -15.52
N ALA A 9 23.79 -9.82 -14.72
CA ALA A 9 22.40 -9.94 -15.16
C ALA A 9 21.78 -8.56 -15.51
N PHE A 10 21.94 -7.56 -14.64
CA PHE A 10 21.38 -6.22 -14.90
C PHE A 10 22.09 -5.49 -16.04
N ARG A 11 23.42 -5.58 -16.16
CA ARG A 11 24.15 -5.01 -17.29
C ARG A 11 23.70 -5.62 -18.62
N SER A 12 23.69 -6.95 -18.73
CA SER A 12 23.26 -7.63 -19.94
C SER A 12 21.82 -7.31 -20.31
N ALA A 13 20.92 -7.23 -19.34
CA ALA A 13 19.54 -6.81 -19.58
C ALA A 13 19.47 -5.37 -20.14
N LEU A 14 20.22 -4.43 -19.56
CA LEU A 14 20.27 -3.04 -20.03
C LEU A 14 20.89 -2.92 -21.42
N GLU A 15 21.92 -3.71 -21.75
CA GLU A 15 22.52 -3.76 -23.11
C GLU A 15 21.49 -4.22 -24.15
N VAL A 16 20.72 -5.27 -23.87
CA VAL A 16 19.65 -5.76 -24.75
C VAL A 16 18.57 -4.70 -24.96
N ILE A 17 18.14 -4.03 -23.89
CA ILE A 17 17.13 -2.94 -23.96
C ILE A 17 17.70 -1.76 -24.77
N ARG A 18 18.95 -1.37 -24.50
CA ARG A 18 19.62 -0.24 -25.15
C ARG A 18 19.76 -0.43 -26.66
N ALA A 19 19.94 -1.65 -27.11
CA ALA A 19 20.01 -1.98 -28.53
C ALA A 19 18.68 -1.72 -29.27
N VAL A 20 17.55 -1.65 -28.58
CA VAL A 20 16.20 -1.42 -29.13
C VAL A 20 15.71 0.00 -28.85
N GLU A 21 15.76 0.43 -27.60
CA GLU A 21 15.32 1.78 -27.16
C GLU A 21 16.26 2.31 -26.06
N PRO A 22 17.32 3.03 -26.44
CA PRO A 22 18.33 3.50 -25.50
C PRO A 22 17.78 4.39 -24.39
N ARG A 23 16.73 5.20 -24.65
CA ARG A 23 16.13 6.08 -23.64
C ARG A 23 15.48 5.30 -22.50
N VAL A 24 14.97 4.10 -22.75
CA VAL A 24 14.44 3.24 -21.67
C VAL A 24 15.57 2.74 -20.79
N ALA A 25 16.66 2.27 -21.38
CA ALA A 25 17.84 1.83 -20.62
C ALA A 25 18.45 2.98 -19.78
N ASP A 26 18.54 4.18 -20.37
CA ASP A 26 19.02 5.37 -19.67
C ASP A 26 18.11 5.79 -18.51
N ALA A 27 16.78 5.74 -18.69
CA ALA A 27 15.81 6.03 -17.63
C ALA A 27 15.91 5.02 -16.46
N ILE A 28 16.08 3.73 -16.76
CA ILE A 28 16.28 2.70 -15.72
C ILE A 28 17.57 2.96 -14.92
N GLY A 29 18.65 3.30 -15.62
CA GLY A 29 19.93 3.65 -14.97
C GLY A 29 19.82 4.90 -14.11
N ALA A 30 19.15 5.94 -14.62
CA ALA A 30 18.92 7.19 -13.90
C ALA A 30 18.05 6.98 -12.65
N GLU A 31 17.00 6.15 -12.74
CA GLU A 31 16.16 5.81 -11.57
C GLU A 31 16.98 5.13 -10.46
N LEU A 32 17.87 4.19 -10.82
CA LEU A 32 18.74 3.56 -9.82
C LEU A 32 19.68 4.58 -9.16
N ALA A 33 20.24 5.52 -9.93
CA ALA A 33 21.09 6.59 -9.39
C ALA A 33 20.29 7.46 -8.42
N ASP A 34 19.10 7.92 -8.81
CA ASP A 34 18.21 8.72 -7.96
C ASP A 34 17.81 7.99 -6.66
N GLN A 35 17.49 6.69 -6.74
CA GLN A 35 17.21 5.87 -5.57
C GLN A 35 18.42 5.70 -4.63
N ARG A 36 19.64 5.75 -5.16
CA ARG A 36 20.87 5.66 -4.37
C ARG A 36 21.23 6.98 -3.66
N GLU A 37 20.92 8.10 -4.26
CA GLU A 37 21.36 9.43 -3.84
C GLU A 37 20.36 10.16 -2.96
N SER A 38 19.05 9.82 -3.03
CA SER A 38 17.99 10.53 -2.32
C SER A 38 17.46 9.75 -1.10
N LEU A 39 17.10 10.46 -0.03
CA LEU A 39 16.36 9.90 1.11
C LEU A 39 14.90 9.61 0.71
N LYS A 40 14.61 8.37 0.31
CA LYS A 40 13.26 7.92 -0.08
C LYS A 40 12.41 7.62 1.15
N LEU A 41 11.53 8.54 1.49
CA LEU A 41 10.62 8.45 2.65
C LEU A 41 9.15 8.30 2.25
N ILE A 42 8.84 7.98 1.00
CA ILE A 42 7.47 7.64 0.59
C ILE A 42 7.04 6.37 1.33
N ALA A 43 6.03 6.46 2.21
CA ALA A 43 5.61 5.35 3.08
C ALA A 43 5.11 4.10 2.33
N SER A 44 4.77 4.24 1.04
CA SER A 44 4.31 3.16 0.15
C SER A 44 5.40 2.62 -0.78
N GLU A 45 6.64 3.12 -0.69
CA GLU A 45 7.78 2.65 -1.49
C GLU A 45 8.71 1.75 -0.67
N ASN A 46 9.36 0.82 -1.38
CA ASN A 46 10.36 -0.06 -0.83
C ASN A 46 11.24 -0.63 -1.96
N TYR A 47 12.33 -1.29 -1.60
CA TYR A 47 13.27 -1.88 -2.54
C TYR A 47 13.13 -3.40 -2.53
N ALA A 48 12.62 -3.97 -3.63
CA ALA A 48 12.56 -5.41 -3.81
C ALA A 48 13.97 -6.01 -3.96
N SER A 49 14.15 -7.28 -3.62
CA SER A 49 15.43 -7.96 -3.82
C SER A 49 15.80 -8.08 -5.31
N PRO A 50 17.09 -8.17 -5.65
CA PRO A 50 17.51 -8.49 -7.02
C PRO A 50 16.83 -9.74 -7.59
N ALA A 51 16.64 -10.79 -6.78
CA ALA A 51 15.95 -12.01 -7.18
C ALA A 51 14.49 -11.75 -7.57
N THR A 52 13.77 -10.95 -6.78
CA THR A 52 12.39 -10.52 -7.08
C THR A 52 12.33 -9.70 -8.39
N LEU A 53 13.26 -8.75 -8.58
CA LEU A 53 13.32 -7.93 -9.80
C LEU A 53 13.61 -8.78 -11.04
N LEU A 54 14.58 -9.67 -10.97
CA LEU A 54 14.95 -10.55 -12.07
C LEU A 54 13.85 -11.59 -12.41
N ALA A 55 13.07 -12.01 -11.43
CA ALA A 55 11.94 -12.92 -11.64
C ALA A 55 10.79 -12.30 -12.46
N MET A 56 10.77 -10.99 -12.69
CA MET A 56 9.74 -10.32 -13.50
C MET A 56 10.08 -10.29 -15.00
N GLY A 57 11.33 -10.37 -15.38
CA GLY A 57 11.78 -10.26 -16.78
C GLY A 57 12.03 -11.62 -17.43
N ASN A 58 10.98 -12.41 -17.72
CA ASN A 58 11.11 -13.75 -18.28
C ASN A 58 9.93 -14.16 -19.18
N TRP A 59 10.03 -15.37 -19.75
CA TRP A 59 9.07 -15.93 -20.72
C TRP A 59 7.66 -16.17 -20.18
N PHE A 60 7.43 -16.10 -18.88
CA PHE A 60 6.07 -16.10 -18.33
C PHE A 60 5.25 -14.90 -18.78
N SER A 61 5.90 -13.82 -19.24
CA SER A 61 5.25 -12.67 -19.87
C SER A 61 4.47 -13.03 -21.12
N ASP A 62 4.85 -14.12 -21.82
CA ASP A 62 4.25 -14.57 -23.06
C ASP A 62 3.03 -15.49 -22.83
N LYS A 63 2.74 -15.85 -21.58
CA LYS A 63 1.69 -16.83 -21.25
C LYS A 63 0.35 -16.21 -20.96
N TYR A 64 -0.68 -16.79 -21.57
CA TYR A 64 -2.08 -16.56 -21.20
C TYR A 64 -2.55 -17.67 -20.25
N ALA A 65 -3.11 -17.31 -19.07
CA ALA A 65 -3.39 -18.28 -18.01
C ALA A 65 -4.64 -17.94 -17.20
N GLU A 66 -5.74 -17.54 -17.88
CA GLU A 66 -7.03 -17.31 -17.21
C GLU A 66 -7.54 -18.58 -16.53
N GLY A 67 -8.24 -18.40 -15.43
CA GLY A 67 -8.63 -19.46 -14.50
C GLY A 67 -7.66 -19.57 -13.32
N THR A 68 -7.73 -20.66 -12.58
CA THR A 68 -6.90 -20.93 -11.39
C THR A 68 -6.08 -22.19 -11.56
N VAL A 69 -5.22 -22.50 -10.62
CA VAL A 69 -4.37 -23.70 -10.62
C VAL A 69 -5.23 -24.96 -10.86
N GLY A 70 -4.85 -25.74 -11.88
CA GLY A 70 -5.56 -26.95 -12.31
C GLY A 70 -6.92 -26.73 -12.99
N ARG A 71 -7.37 -25.49 -13.14
CA ARG A 71 -8.66 -25.11 -13.75
C ARG A 71 -8.49 -23.94 -14.73
N ARG A 72 -7.57 -24.10 -15.70
CA ARG A 72 -7.29 -23.07 -16.70
C ARG A 72 -8.23 -23.16 -17.91
N PHE A 73 -8.53 -22.01 -18.49
CA PHE A 73 -9.23 -21.93 -19.77
C PHE A 73 -8.31 -22.23 -20.95
N TYR A 74 -6.99 -22.20 -20.75
CA TYR A 74 -5.97 -22.41 -21.77
C TYR A 74 -5.09 -23.62 -21.45
N ALA A 75 -4.73 -24.38 -22.46
CA ALA A 75 -3.80 -25.50 -22.33
C ALA A 75 -2.34 -25.01 -22.13
N GLY A 76 -1.48 -25.87 -21.63
CA GLY A 76 -0.04 -25.60 -21.51
C GLY A 76 0.34 -24.65 -20.36
N CYS A 77 -0.44 -24.64 -19.27
CA CYS A 77 -0.24 -23.74 -18.12
C CYS A 77 0.46 -24.40 -16.92
N GLN A 78 1.03 -25.59 -17.08
CA GLN A 78 1.60 -26.38 -15.95
C GLN A 78 2.68 -25.62 -15.17
N ASN A 79 3.57 -24.88 -15.87
CA ASN A 79 4.61 -24.08 -15.24
C ASN A 79 4.02 -22.83 -14.55
N VAL A 80 2.95 -22.24 -15.09
CA VAL A 80 2.21 -21.16 -14.44
C VAL A 80 1.53 -21.68 -13.17
N ASP A 81 0.91 -22.85 -13.24
CA ASP A 81 0.31 -23.51 -12.07
C ASP A 81 1.33 -23.71 -10.95
N THR A 82 2.57 -24.09 -11.31
CA THR A 82 3.66 -24.26 -10.33
C THR A 82 3.96 -22.95 -9.59
N VAL A 83 4.17 -21.84 -10.29
CA VAL A 83 4.54 -20.57 -9.64
C VAL A 83 3.38 -19.94 -8.89
N GLU A 84 2.14 -20.08 -9.39
CA GLU A 84 0.95 -19.59 -8.69
C GLU A 84 0.67 -20.39 -7.43
N ALA A 85 0.76 -21.74 -7.49
CA ALA A 85 0.61 -22.61 -6.33
C ALA A 85 1.64 -22.30 -5.24
N LEU A 86 2.92 -22.11 -5.63
CA LEU A 86 3.99 -21.72 -4.70
C LEU A 86 3.72 -20.35 -4.05
N ALA A 87 3.30 -19.36 -4.82
CA ALA A 87 2.99 -18.05 -4.28
C ALA A 87 1.80 -18.11 -3.29
N ALA A 88 0.75 -18.86 -3.62
CA ALA A 88 -0.41 -19.05 -2.74
C ALA A 88 -0.05 -19.84 -1.48
N GLU A 89 0.78 -20.88 -1.58
CA GLU A 89 1.29 -21.65 -0.44
C GLU A 89 2.09 -20.76 0.50
N HIS A 90 3.08 -20.03 -0.01
CA HIS A 90 3.88 -19.13 0.79
C HIS A 90 3.03 -18.04 1.47
N ALA A 91 2.02 -17.49 0.77
CA ALA A 91 1.12 -16.52 1.34
C ALA A 91 0.29 -17.11 2.50
N ARG A 92 -0.30 -18.30 2.31
CA ARG A 92 -1.08 -18.96 3.35
C ARG A 92 -0.24 -19.25 4.60
N GLU A 93 0.96 -19.77 4.43
CA GLU A 93 1.85 -20.09 5.56
C GLU A 93 2.36 -18.84 6.27
N LEU A 94 2.72 -17.80 5.52
CA LEU A 94 3.23 -16.54 6.05
C LEU A 94 2.19 -15.82 6.92
N PHE A 95 0.94 -15.77 6.46
CA PHE A 95 -0.14 -15.05 7.11
C PHE A 95 -1.06 -15.92 7.97
N GLY A 96 -0.95 -17.23 7.89
CA GLY A 96 -1.85 -18.16 8.60
C GLY A 96 -3.27 -18.17 8.01
N ALA A 97 -3.42 -17.84 6.72
CA ALA A 97 -4.71 -17.79 6.05
C ALA A 97 -5.11 -19.17 5.49
N ALA A 98 -6.42 -19.46 5.48
CA ALA A 98 -6.93 -20.70 4.90
C ALA A 98 -6.83 -20.71 3.37
N HIS A 99 -7.07 -19.56 2.73
CA HIS A 99 -6.99 -19.38 1.28
C HIS A 99 -6.21 -18.11 0.92
N ALA A 100 -5.46 -18.17 -0.19
CA ALA A 100 -4.73 -17.04 -0.76
C ALA A 100 -4.87 -17.01 -2.28
N TYR A 101 -5.29 -15.87 -2.81
CA TYR A 101 -5.44 -15.59 -4.23
C TYR A 101 -4.43 -14.53 -4.64
N VAL A 102 -3.47 -14.90 -5.48
CA VAL A 102 -2.26 -14.12 -5.77
C VAL A 102 -2.28 -13.43 -7.14
N GLN A 103 -3.35 -13.54 -7.89
CA GLN A 103 -3.46 -13.01 -9.26
C GLN A 103 -3.65 -11.49 -9.36
N PRO A 104 -4.25 -10.73 -8.40
CA PRO A 104 -4.49 -9.30 -8.58
C PRO A 104 -3.25 -8.53 -9.01
N HIS A 105 -3.39 -7.67 -10.04
CA HIS A 105 -2.30 -6.89 -10.62
C HIS A 105 -1.89 -5.71 -9.74
N SER A 106 -2.80 -5.26 -8.87
CA SER A 106 -2.61 -4.15 -7.94
C SER A 106 -3.45 -4.32 -6.67
N GLY A 107 -3.27 -3.41 -5.69
CA GLY A 107 -4.12 -3.39 -4.49
C GLY A 107 -5.58 -3.04 -4.81
N ILE A 108 -5.82 -2.17 -5.79
CA ILE A 108 -7.20 -1.84 -6.20
C ILE A 108 -7.89 -3.06 -6.83
N ASP A 109 -7.18 -3.86 -7.61
CA ASP A 109 -7.73 -5.11 -8.19
C ASP A 109 -8.03 -6.13 -7.09
N ALA A 110 -7.18 -6.23 -6.07
CA ALA A 110 -7.46 -7.08 -4.91
C ALA A 110 -8.75 -6.62 -4.19
N ASN A 111 -8.94 -5.31 -4.02
CA ASN A 111 -10.16 -4.76 -3.44
C ASN A 111 -11.38 -5.02 -4.34
N LEU A 112 -11.26 -4.89 -5.66
CA LEU A 112 -12.36 -5.19 -6.59
C LEU A 112 -12.74 -6.67 -6.57
N VAL A 113 -11.77 -7.59 -6.49
CA VAL A 113 -12.04 -9.03 -6.32
C VAL A 113 -12.76 -9.29 -5.00
N ALA A 114 -12.33 -8.63 -3.90
CA ALA A 114 -12.99 -8.76 -2.60
C ALA A 114 -14.45 -8.24 -2.64
N PHE A 115 -14.68 -7.07 -3.26
CA PHE A 115 -16.03 -6.51 -3.43
C PHE A 115 -16.92 -7.45 -4.26
N TRP A 116 -16.36 -7.95 -5.37
CA TRP A 116 -17.05 -8.92 -6.22
C TRP A 116 -17.41 -10.19 -5.44
N ALA A 117 -16.47 -10.77 -4.72
CA ALA A 117 -16.70 -11.99 -3.93
C ALA A 117 -17.77 -11.79 -2.86
N ILE A 118 -17.76 -10.65 -2.15
CA ILE A 118 -18.78 -10.31 -1.14
C ILE A 118 -20.15 -10.12 -1.77
N LEU A 119 -20.25 -9.41 -2.90
CA LEU A 119 -21.51 -9.22 -3.62
C LEU A 119 -22.05 -10.55 -4.16
N ALA A 120 -21.17 -11.41 -4.68
CA ALA A 120 -21.57 -12.73 -5.17
C ALA A 120 -22.07 -13.63 -4.04
N ASP A 121 -21.41 -13.64 -2.88
CA ASP A 121 -21.84 -14.44 -1.73
C ASP A 121 -23.11 -13.91 -1.08
N ARG A 122 -23.14 -12.60 -0.77
CA ARG A 122 -24.16 -12.01 0.10
C ARG A 122 -25.40 -11.52 -0.64
N VAL A 123 -25.34 -11.31 -1.95
CA VAL A 123 -26.46 -10.76 -2.75
C VAL A 123 -26.85 -11.71 -3.88
N GLU A 124 -25.90 -12.10 -4.74
CA GLU A 124 -26.18 -12.93 -5.91
C GLU A 124 -26.59 -14.36 -5.50
N SER A 125 -25.81 -15.04 -4.67
CA SER A 125 -26.10 -16.42 -4.27
C SER A 125 -27.48 -16.61 -3.60
N PRO A 126 -27.91 -15.71 -2.68
CA PRO A 126 -29.27 -15.73 -2.14
C PRO A 126 -30.36 -15.52 -3.20
N ALA A 127 -30.15 -14.62 -4.17
CA ALA A 127 -31.08 -14.35 -5.24
C ALA A 127 -31.24 -15.55 -6.18
N LEU A 128 -30.13 -16.21 -6.56
CA LEU A 128 -30.15 -17.45 -7.36
C LEU A 128 -30.88 -18.58 -6.64
N LYS A 129 -30.63 -18.76 -5.35
CA LYS A 129 -31.32 -19.74 -4.52
C LYS A 129 -32.83 -19.48 -4.47
N LYS A 130 -33.24 -18.22 -4.31
CA LYS A 130 -34.67 -17.82 -4.32
C LYS A 130 -35.32 -18.09 -5.67
N ALA A 131 -34.61 -17.82 -6.78
CA ALA A 131 -35.08 -18.08 -8.13
C ALA A 131 -35.02 -19.58 -8.52
N GLN A 132 -34.41 -20.43 -7.67
CA GLN A 132 -34.23 -21.88 -7.92
C GLN A 132 -33.36 -22.16 -9.16
N VAL A 133 -32.41 -21.29 -9.49
CA VAL A 133 -31.45 -21.46 -10.59
C VAL A 133 -30.05 -21.60 -10.08
N ARG A 134 -29.12 -22.10 -10.91
CA ARG A 134 -27.75 -22.36 -10.52
C ARG A 134 -26.78 -21.23 -10.88
N GLN A 135 -27.10 -20.47 -11.90
CA GLN A 135 -26.22 -19.40 -12.43
C GLN A 135 -27.05 -18.23 -12.93
N VAL A 136 -26.41 -17.07 -13.02
CA VAL A 136 -27.02 -15.80 -13.43
C VAL A 136 -27.69 -15.90 -14.82
N ASN A 137 -27.06 -16.63 -15.74
CA ASN A 137 -27.57 -16.79 -17.11
C ASN A 137 -28.92 -17.56 -17.18
N ASP A 138 -29.31 -18.25 -16.11
CA ASP A 138 -30.57 -19.00 -16.03
C ASP A 138 -31.71 -18.15 -15.44
N LEU A 139 -31.44 -16.92 -15.00
CA LEU A 139 -32.44 -15.98 -14.49
C LEU A 139 -33.35 -15.48 -15.61
N THR A 140 -34.61 -15.22 -15.27
CA THR A 140 -35.49 -14.45 -16.16
C THR A 140 -34.98 -13.02 -16.29
N GLU A 141 -35.37 -12.30 -17.36
CA GLU A 141 -34.99 -10.87 -17.49
C GLU A 141 -35.50 -10.05 -16.29
N ALA A 142 -36.68 -10.33 -15.77
CA ALA A 142 -37.23 -9.63 -14.61
C ALA A 142 -36.39 -9.86 -13.35
N ASP A 143 -35.98 -11.11 -13.09
CA ASP A 143 -35.13 -11.46 -11.94
C ASP A 143 -33.75 -10.88 -12.11
N TRP A 144 -33.19 -10.88 -13.32
CA TRP A 144 -31.89 -10.24 -13.62
C TRP A 144 -31.92 -8.73 -13.36
N PHE A 145 -32.97 -8.03 -13.81
CA PHE A 145 -33.11 -6.59 -13.52
C PHE A 145 -33.30 -6.30 -12.03
N ALA A 146 -34.03 -7.19 -11.31
CA ALA A 146 -34.15 -7.07 -9.86
C ALA A 146 -32.81 -7.24 -9.16
N LEU A 147 -32.04 -8.28 -9.51
CA LEU A 147 -30.72 -8.55 -8.96
C LEU A 147 -29.73 -7.40 -9.25
N ARG A 148 -29.70 -6.87 -10.49
CA ARG A 148 -28.83 -5.73 -10.83
C ARG A 148 -29.11 -4.50 -9.97
N ARG A 149 -30.38 -4.19 -9.68
CA ARG A 149 -30.75 -3.08 -8.79
C ARG A 149 -30.30 -3.35 -7.37
N GLU A 150 -30.38 -4.59 -6.91
CA GLU A 150 -29.92 -4.96 -5.57
C GLU A 150 -28.39 -4.89 -5.45
N LEU A 151 -27.66 -5.42 -6.43
CA LEU A 151 -26.19 -5.33 -6.50
C LEU A 151 -25.70 -3.87 -6.50
N GLY A 152 -26.34 -2.99 -7.28
CA GLY A 152 -25.98 -1.57 -7.40
C GLY A 152 -26.44 -0.68 -6.24
N ASN A 153 -27.14 -1.25 -5.23
CA ASN A 153 -27.68 -0.49 -4.09
C ASN A 153 -27.14 -0.97 -2.73
N GLN A 154 -25.94 -1.56 -2.73
CA GLN A 154 -25.29 -2.03 -1.53
C GLN A 154 -24.49 -0.92 -0.85
N ARG A 155 -24.26 -1.03 0.46
CA ARG A 155 -23.68 -0.01 1.31
C ARG A 155 -22.31 -0.41 1.82
N MET A 156 -21.38 0.55 1.81
CA MET A 156 -20.02 0.40 2.32
C MET A 156 -19.70 1.48 3.35
N LEU A 157 -19.14 1.08 4.49
CA LEU A 157 -18.61 1.98 5.52
C LEU A 157 -17.10 1.78 5.60
N GLY A 158 -16.31 2.83 5.33
CA GLY A 158 -14.85 2.80 5.35
C GLY A 158 -14.26 4.03 6.03
N MET A 159 -12.94 4.02 6.27
CA MET A 159 -12.24 5.19 6.82
C MET A 159 -12.22 6.33 5.79
N SER A 160 -12.48 7.55 6.23
CA SER A 160 -12.43 8.74 5.38
C SER A 160 -11.00 9.03 4.91
N LEU A 161 -10.89 9.68 3.75
CA LEU A 161 -9.59 9.96 3.13
C LEU A 161 -8.72 10.89 3.98
N ASP A 162 -9.30 11.89 4.60
CA ASP A 162 -8.65 12.86 5.50
C ASP A 162 -8.23 12.23 6.83
N ALA A 163 -8.91 11.17 7.29
CA ALA A 163 -8.52 10.39 8.46
C ALA A 163 -7.41 9.35 8.15
N GLY A 164 -7.03 9.18 6.89
CA GLY A 164 -5.99 8.26 6.45
C GLY A 164 -6.48 7.04 5.68
N GLY A 165 -7.76 6.95 5.32
CA GLY A 165 -8.32 5.89 4.48
C GLY A 165 -7.73 5.90 3.06
N HIS A 166 -7.97 4.81 2.32
CA HIS A 166 -7.58 4.70 0.92
C HIS A 166 -8.74 5.10 -0.01
N LEU A 167 -8.43 5.51 -1.25
CA LEU A 167 -9.44 5.87 -2.26
C LEU A 167 -10.49 4.77 -2.46
N THR A 168 -10.09 3.49 -2.39
CA THR A 168 -11.00 2.34 -2.57
C THR A 168 -11.86 2.03 -1.34
N HIS A 169 -11.77 2.81 -0.26
CA HIS A 169 -12.61 2.64 0.93
C HIS A 169 -13.90 3.48 0.87
N GLY A 170 -14.40 3.77 -0.32
CA GLY A 170 -15.66 4.48 -0.55
C GLY A 170 -15.51 5.94 -0.99
N PHE A 171 -14.33 6.39 -1.43
CA PHE A 171 -14.19 7.75 -1.96
C PHE A 171 -15.04 7.94 -3.23
N ARG A 172 -15.98 8.90 -3.23
CA ARG A 172 -17.01 9.08 -4.29
C ARG A 172 -16.49 9.07 -5.73
N PRO A 173 -15.38 9.74 -6.06
CA PRO A 173 -14.84 9.70 -7.42
C PRO A 173 -14.21 8.36 -7.82
N ASN A 174 -13.86 7.52 -6.84
CA ASN A 174 -13.27 6.19 -7.07
C ASN A 174 -14.32 5.17 -7.49
N ILE A 175 -13.89 4.05 -8.09
CA ILE A 175 -14.78 2.95 -8.49
C ILE A 175 -15.61 2.42 -7.30
N SER A 176 -15.04 2.31 -6.10
CA SER A 176 -15.75 1.89 -4.90
C SER A 176 -16.92 2.81 -4.53
N GLY A 177 -16.71 4.14 -4.62
CA GLY A 177 -17.77 5.12 -4.39
C GLY A 177 -18.82 5.19 -5.49
N LYS A 178 -18.57 4.56 -6.65
CA LYS A 178 -19.55 4.39 -7.75
C LYS A 178 -20.27 3.06 -7.68
N MET A 179 -19.67 2.03 -7.08
CA MET A 179 -20.28 0.71 -6.92
C MET A 179 -21.21 0.65 -5.70
N PHE A 180 -20.93 1.43 -4.65
CA PHE A 180 -21.62 1.36 -3.36
C PHE A 180 -22.17 2.71 -2.95
N ASP A 181 -23.34 2.70 -2.27
CA ASP A 181 -23.71 3.80 -1.40
C ASP A 181 -22.71 3.82 -0.23
N GLN A 182 -21.99 4.95 -0.07
CA GLN A 182 -20.85 5.01 0.82
C GLN A 182 -21.06 6.02 1.94
N ARG A 183 -20.63 5.65 3.15
CA ARG A 183 -20.35 6.56 4.26
C ARG A 183 -18.94 6.31 4.78
N SER A 184 -18.42 7.29 5.49
CA SER A 184 -17.09 7.18 6.09
C SER A 184 -17.15 7.38 7.60
N TYR A 185 -16.27 6.67 8.31
CA TYR A 185 -15.91 6.99 9.68
C TYR A 185 -14.58 7.75 9.68
N GLY A 186 -14.40 8.65 10.64
CA GLY A 186 -13.20 9.44 10.81
C GLY A 186 -12.45 9.08 12.10
N THR A 187 -11.59 10.01 12.51
CA THR A 187 -10.87 9.98 13.78
C THR A 187 -11.42 11.04 14.73
N ASP A 188 -11.18 10.89 16.01
CA ASP A 188 -11.49 11.92 17.00
C ASP A 188 -10.65 13.18 16.72
N PRO A 189 -11.28 14.37 16.64
CA PRO A 189 -10.57 15.59 16.25
C PRO A 189 -9.49 16.05 17.24
N ALA A 190 -9.62 15.68 18.50
CA ALA A 190 -8.69 16.12 19.55
C ALA A 190 -7.45 15.21 19.61
N THR A 191 -7.63 13.91 19.37
CA THR A 191 -6.57 12.92 19.52
C THR A 191 -6.01 12.41 18.18
N GLY A 192 -6.78 12.54 17.10
CA GLY A 192 -6.49 11.93 15.80
C GLY A 192 -6.68 10.41 15.79
N LEU A 193 -7.21 9.81 16.87
CA LEU A 193 -7.40 8.36 16.99
C LEU A 193 -8.78 7.91 16.52
N ILE A 194 -8.89 6.64 16.09
CA ILE A 194 -10.19 6.03 15.80
C ILE A 194 -10.99 5.90 17.10
N ASP A 195 -12.20 6.43 17.09
CA ASP A 195 -13.20 6.25 18.13
C ASP A 195 -14.11 5.07 17.72
N TYR A 196 -13.92 3.93 18.33
CA TYR A 196 -14.65 2.71 17.99
C TYR A 196 -16.15 2.78 18.33
N ASP A 197 -16.52 3.56 19.34
CA ASP A 197 -17.95 3.76 19.67
C ASP A 197 -18.65 4.53 18.56
N ARG A 198 -18.03 5.57 18.02
CA ARG A 198 -18.54 6.30 16.84
C ARG A 198 -18.59 5.44 15.59
N VAL A 199 -17.61 4.54 15.38
CA VAL A 199 -17.65 3.57 14.28
C VAL A 199 -18.85 2.63 14.45
N ALA A 200 -19.09 2.13 15.67
CA ALA A 200 -20.23 1.27 15.98
C ALA A 200 -21.58 1.99 15.79
N GLU A 201 -21.67 3.25 16.19
CA GLU A 201 -22.86 4.09 15.96
C GLU A 201 -23.13 4.26 14.46
N ALA A 202 -22.12 4.67 13.70
CA ALA A 202 -22.22 4.82 12.24
C ALA A 202 -22.61 3.52 11.56
N ALA A 203 -22.08 2.38 12.00
CA ALA A 203 -22.43 1.06 11.47
C ALA A 203 -23.90 0.69 11.76
N ARG A 204 -24.39 0.93 12.99
CA ARG A 204 -25.79 0.69 13.36
C ARG A 204 -26.78 1.53 12.57
N GLU A 205 -26.45 2.82 12.37
CA GLU A 205 -27.30 3.73 11.57
C GLU A 205 -27.31 3.38 10.10
N PHE A 206 -26.15 3.14 9.53
CA PHE A 206 -25.97 2.97 8.10
C PHE A 206 -26.24 1.54 7.63
N LYS A 207 -26.02 0.54 8.49
CA LYS A 207 -26.16 -0.90 8.21
C LYS A 207 -25.46 -1.29 6.90
N PRO A 208 -24.14 -1.16 6.84
CA PRO A 208 -23.38 -1.47 5.62
C PRO A 208 -23.38 -2.97 5.34
N LEU A 209 -23.29 -3.35 4.06
CA LEU A 209 -22.95 -4.72 3.66
C LEU A 209 -21.49 -5.01 3.95
N ILE A 210 -20.63 -4.00 3.76
CA ILE A 210 -19.16 -4.10 3.95
C ILE A 210 -18.70 -3.03 4.93
N LEU A 211 -18.07 -3.46 6.04
CA LEU A 211 -17.25 -2.60 6.89
C LEU A 211 -15.79 -2.78 6.49
N VAL A 212 -15.15 -1.71 6.03
CA VAL A 212 -13.74 -1.72 5.59
C VAL A 212 -12.86 -1.07 6.65
N ALA A 213 -11.84 -1.79 7.10
CA ALA A 213 -10.74 -1.24 7.91
C ALA A 213 -9.42 -1.32 7.14
N GLY A 214 -8.41 -0.61 7.64
CA GLY A 214 -7.13 -0.44 6.99
C GLY A 214 -6.92 1.02 6.59
N TYR A 215 -5.68 1.36 6.21
CA TYR A 215 -5.31 2.76 6.05
C TYR A 215 -4.13 2.94 5.09
N SER A 216 -4.00 4.18 4.58
CA SER A 216 -2.85 4.67 3.82
C SER A 216 -2.02 5.70 4.58
N ALA A 217 -2.62 6.39 5.56
CA ALA A 217 -1.98 7.50 6.28
C ALA A 217 -2.36 7.58 7.77
N TYR A 218 -2.83 6.51 8.38
CA TYR A 218 -3.12 6.45 9.81
C TYR A 218 -1.90 5.88 10.57
N PRO A 219 -1.24 6.65 11.46
CA PRO A 219 0.03 6.25 12.07
C PRO A 219 -0.11 5.37 13.33
N ARG A 220 -1.30 4.87 13.65
CA ARG A 220 -1.55 4.04 14.83
C ARG A 220 -2.04 2.65 14.45
N LYS A 221 -1.97 1.72 15.39
CA LYS A 221 -2.56 0.38 15.26
C LYS A 221 -4.08 0.46 15.26
N VAL A 222 -4.73 -0.40 14.47
CA VAL A 222 -6.18 -0.60 14.49
C VAL A 222 -6.47 -1.89 15.23
N ASN A 223 -7.42 -1.89 16.17
CA ASN A 223 -7.90 -3.10 16.83
C ASN A 223 -8.92 -3.81 15.93
N PHE A 224 -8.46 -4.85 15.22
CA PHE A 224 -9.30 -5.58 14.26
C PHE A 224 -10.32 -6.49 14.93
N ARG A 225 -10.09 -6.93 16.19
CA ARG A 225 -11.09 -7.68 16.96
C ARG A 225 -12.31 -6.80 17.25
N ILE A 226 -12.11 -5.58 17.74
CA ILE A 226 -13.22 -4.63 17.99
C ILE A 226 -13.94 -4.30 16.68
N MET A 227 -13.21 -4.05 15.59
CA MET A 227 -13.83 -3.79 14.28
C MET A 227 -14.65 -4.97 13.78
N ARG A 228 -14.21 -6.20 14.04
CA ARG A 228 -14.97 -7.42 13.74
C ARG A 228 -16.27 -7.49 14.55
N GLU A 229 -16.21 -7.25 15.86
CA GLU A 229 -17.38 -7.22 16.73
C GLU A 229 -18.41 -6.18 16.25
N ILE A 230 -17.94 -5.00 15.81
CA ILE A 230 -18.81 -3.98 15.22
C ILE A 230 -19.48 -4.49 13.94
N ALA A 231 -18.72 -5.11 13.03
CA ALA A 231 -19.26 -5.65 11.79
C ALA A 231 -20.32 -6.72 12.06
N ASP A 232 -20.03 -7.67 12.95
CA ASP A 232 -20.94 -8.76 13.32
C ASP A 232 -22.24 -8.22 13.94
N SER A 233 -22.16 -7.16 14.75
CA SER A 233 -23.32 -6.54 15.39
C SER A 233 -24.38 -6.01 14.43
N VAL A 234 -23.98 -5.71 13.18
CA VAL A 234 -24.86 -5.19 12.13
C VAL A 234 -25.00 -6.15 10.94
N GLY A 235 -24.39 -7.34 11.02
CA GLY A 235 -24.40 -8.35 9.96
C GLY A 235 -23.57 -7.96 8.72
N ALA A 236 -22.59 -7.06 8.86
CA ALA A 236 -21.70 -6.66 7.79
C ALA A 236 -20.57 -7.68 7.55
N THR A 237 -20.12 -7.80 6.33
CA THR A 237 -18.85 -8.48 6.03
C THR A 237 -17.69 -7.57 6.42
N PHE A 238 -16.82 -8.06 7.28
CA PHE A 238 -15.62 -7.31 7.71
C PHE A 238 -14.48 -7.56 6.73
N MET A 239 -14.04 -6.52 6.05
CA MET A 239 -12.93 -6.51 5.11
C MET A 239 -11.79 -5.66 5.67
N VAL A 240 -10.55 -6.15 5.54
CA VAL A 240 -9.36 -5.38 5.91
C VAL A 240 -8.43 -5.22 4.72
N ASP A 241 -8.09 -3.99 4.40
CA ASP A 241 -7.02 -3.64 3.46
C ASP A 241 -5.72 -3.40 4.26
N MET A 242 -4.84 -4.42 4.30
CA MET A 242 -3.57 -4.34 5.01
C MET A 242 -2.38 -3.91 4.12
N ALA A 243 -2.64 -3.33 2.96
CA ALA A 243 -1.63 -3.02 1.95
C ALA A 243 -0.42 -2.25 2.52
N HIS A 244 -0.63 -1.32 3.43
CA HIS A 244 0.46 -0.55 4.02
C HIS A 244 1.27 -1.31 5.06
N PHE A 245 0.63 -2.17 5.84
CA PHE A 245 1.24 -2.83 6.99
C PHE A 245 1.40 -4.36 6.85
N ALA A 246 1.17 -4.91 5.65
CA ALA A 246 1.30 -6.35 5.41
C ALA A 246 2.66 -6.93 5.83
N GLY A 247 3.76 -6.19 5.63
CA GLY A 247 5.08 -6.60 6.09
C GLY A 247 5.19 -6.65 7.62
N LEU A 248 4.45 -5.81 8.36
CA LEU A 248 4.43 -5.83 9.82
C LEU A 248 3.60 -7.01 10.36
N VAL A 249 2.55 -7.41 9.64
CA VAL A 249 1.79 -8.64 9.92
C VAL A 249 2.64 -9.87 9.62
N ALA A 250 3.27 -9.92 8.43
CA ALA A 250 4.16 -11.00 8.02
C ALA A 250 5.33 -11.20 9.00
N GLY A 251 5.98 -10.11 9.42
CA GLY A 251 7.07 -10.11 10.38
C GLY A 251 6.65 -10.23 11.85
N LYS A 252 5.35 -10.49 12.12
CA LYS A 252 4.80 -10.69 13.48
C LYS A 252 4.99 -9.52 14.45
N VAL A 253 5.08 -8.28 13.92
CA VAL A 253 5.05 -7.05 14.71
C VAL A 253 3.60 -6.67 15.06
N PHE A 254 2.67 -6.97 14.15
CA PHE A 254 1.24 -6.89 14.41
C PHE A 254 0.72 -8.29 14.71
N THR A 255 0.27 -8.50 15.94
CA THR A 255 -0.19 -9.78 16.46
C THR A 255 -1.48 -9.62 17.25
N ALA A 256 -2.13 -10.72 17.62
CA ALA A 256 -3.36 -10.76 18.40
C ALA A 256 -4.45 -9.84 17.79
N ASP A 257 -5.00 -8.91 18.56
CA ASP A 257 -6.06 -7.99 18.13
C ASP A 257 -5.66 -7.06 16.97
N PHE A 258 -4.35 -6.94 16.69
CA PHE A 258 -3.79 -6.08 15.64
C PHE A 258 -3.37 -6.87 14.37
N ASP A 259 -3.49 -8.21 14.38
CA ASP A 259 -3.38 -9.03 13.17
C ASP A 259 -4.78 -9.13 12.52
N PRO A 260 -4.98 -8.63 11.28
CA PRO A 260 -6.29 -8.68 10.67
C PRO A 260 -6.74 -10.08 10.25
N VAL A 261 -5.80 -11.00 9.98
CA VAL A 261 -6.11 -12.28 9.32
C VAL A 261 -7.05 -13.16 10.15
N PRO A 262 -6.89 -13.31 11.48
CA PRO A 262 -7.83 -14.09 12.29
C PRO A 262 -9.20 -13.42 12.48
N HIS A 263 -9.30 -12.12 12.26
CA HIS A 263 -10.50 -11.35 12.58
C HIS A 263 -11.35 -10.98 11.36
N ALA A 264 -10.74 -10.75 10.19
CA ALA A 264 -11.46 -10.37 8.99
C ALA A 264 -12.07 -11.58 8.26
N HIS A 265 -13.20 -11.38 7.59
CA HIS A 265 -13.75 -12.37 6.64
C HIS A 265 -12.89 -12.42 5.37
N ILE A 266 -12.37 -11.27 4.95
CA ILE A 266 -11.53 -11.13 3.78
C ILE A 266 -10.47 -10.05 4.01
N VAL A 267 -9.24 -10.32 3.62
CA VAL A 267 -8.10 -9.40 3.73
C VAL A 267 -7.51 -9.18 2.36
N THR A 268 -7.29 -7.92 2.01
CA THR A 268 -6.59 -7.54 0.77
C THR A 268 -5.27 -6.89 1.09
N THR A 269 -4.33 -6.97 0.15
CA THR A 269 -3.03 -6.32 0.30
C THR A 269 -2.37 -6.03 -1.04
N THR A 270 -1.39 -5.13 -1.02
CA THR A 270 -0.34 -5.04 -2.03
C THR A 270 0.87 -5.87 -1.64
N THR A 271 1.70 -6.22 -2.61
CA THR A 271 2.92 -7.00 -2.37
C THR A 271 4.20 -6.15 -2.30
N HIS A 272 4.15 -4.87 -2.70
CA HIS A 272 5.33 -4.02 -2.97
C HIS A 272 5.64 -2.93 -1.94
N LYS A 273 4.87 -2.84 -0.83
CA LYS A 273 5.11 -1.82 0.23
C LYS A 273 5.99 -2.42 1.34
N SER A 274 5.51 -2.44 2.58
CA SER A 274 6.26 -3.02 3.70
C SER A 274 6.61 -4.52 3.50
N LEU A 275 5.85 -5.25 2.66
CA LEU A 275 6.14 -6.65 2.31
C LEU A 275 7.34 -6.81 1.34
N ARG A 276 7.81 -5.74 0.70
CA ARG A 276 9.03 -5.68 -0.12
C ARG A 276 9.04 -6.60 -1.36
N GLY A 277 7.88 -6.90 -1.92
CA GLY A 277 7.73 -7.73 -3.13
C GLY A 277 7.59 -6.93 -4.43
N PRO A 278 7.24 -7.60 -5.54
CA PRO A 278 6.93 -6.94 -6.81
C PRO A 278 5.63 -6.15 -6.70
N ARG A 279 5.42 -5.20 -7.60
CA ARG A 279 4.13 -4.51 -7.70
C ARG A 279 3.02 -5.49 -8.04
N GLY A 280 1.99 -5.53 -7.22
CA GLY A 280 0.86 -6.43 -7.35
C GLY A 280 -0.04 -6.37 -6.14
N GLY A 281 -1.11 -7.19 -6.15
CA GLY A 281 -2.05 -7.36 -5.05
C GLY A 281 -2.24 -8.83 -4.70
N MET A 282 -2.96 -9.08 -3.61
CA MET A 282 -3.29 -10.40 -3.12
C MET A 282 -4.55 -10.33 -2.24
N VAL A 283 -5.32 -11.41 -2.21
CA VAL A 283 -6.49 -11.57 -1.34
C VAL A 283 -6.29 -12.80 -0.47
N LEU A 284 -6.60 -12.68 0.81
CA LEU A 284 -6.63 -13.77 1.78
C LEU A 284 -8.05 -13.88 2.34
N CYS A 285 -8.56 -15.08 2.52
CA CYS A 285 -9.91 -15.27 3.09
C CYS A 285 -10.06 -16.63 3.78
N GLY A 286 -11.19 -16.82 4.46
CA GLY A 286 -11.66 -18.11 4.92
C GLY A 286 -12.15 -18.99 3.78
N PRO A 287 -12.38 -20.28 4.06
CA PRO A 287 -12.83 -21.23 3.03
C PRO A 287 -14.22 -20.88 2.46
N GLU A 288 -15.03 -20.15 3.19
CA GLU A 288 -16.38 -19.73 2.81
C GLU A 288 -16.41 -18.76 1.61
N LEU A 289 -15.37 -17.96 1.41
CA LEU A 289 -15.26 -17.02 0.31
C LEU A 289 -14.30 -17.47 -0.79
N ALA A 290 -13.57 -18.57 -0.60
CA ALA A 290 -12.50 -19.02 -1.49
C ALA A 290 -12.99 -19.19 -2.95
N ASP A 291 -14.09 -19.89 -3.18
CA ASP A 291 -14.63 -20.13 -4.51
C ASP A 291 -15.07 -18.81 -5.20
N GLN A 292 -15.58 -17.84 -4.44
CA GLN A 292 -15.98 -16.54 -5.00
C GLN A 292 -14.76 -15.69 -5.33
N VAL A 293 -13.72 -15.72 -4.48
CA VAL A 293 -12.46 -15.02 -4.71
C VAL A 293 -11.74 -15.57 -5.93
N ASP A 294 -11.69 -16.89 -6.11
CA ASP A 294 -11.04 -17.55 -7.26
C ASP A 294 -11.71 -17.20 -8.60
N ARG A 295 -13.00 -16.88 -8.60
CA ARG A 295 -13.71 -16.37 -9.78
C ARG A 295 -13.29 -14.95 -10.17
N GLY A 296 -12.50 -14.27 -9.35
CA GLY A 296 -11.93 -12.97 -9.71
C GLY A 296 -11.21 -13.00 -11.07
N CYS A 297 -10.69 -14.15 -11.48
CA CYS A 297 -10.26 -14.41 -12.86
C CYS A 297 -11.18 -15.48 -13.50
N PRO A 298 -11.86 -15.17 -14.61
CA PRO A 298 -11.73 -13.98 -15.45
C PRO A 298 -12.75 -12.84 -15.15
N MET A 299 -13.57 -12.94 -14.11
CA MET A 299 -14.75 -12.07 -13.94
C MET A 299 -14.39 -10.61 -13.62
N VAL A 300 -13.23 -10.37 -13.00
CA VAL A 300 -12.77 -9.04 -12.59
C VAL A 300 -11.44 -8.66 -13.25
N LEU A 301 -10.46 -9.58 -13.24
CA LEU A 301 -9.08 -9.28 -13.62
C LEU A 301 -8.77 -9.52 -15.10
N GLY A 302 -9.46 -10.45 -15.78
CA GLY A 302 -8.98 -11.00 -17.03
C GLY A 302 -7.72 -11.86 -16.84
N GLY A 303 -6.80 -11.86 -17.79
CA GLY A 303 -5.57 -12.66 -17.71
C GLY A 303 -4.63 -12.23 -16.58
N PRO A 304 -4.17 -13.15 -15.72
CA PRO A 304 -3.17 -12.85 -14.70
C PRO A 304 -1.80 -12.56 -15.34
N LEU A 305 -0.86 -12.07 -14.53
CA LEU A 305 0.52 -11.78 -14.92
C LEU A 305 1.46 -12.87 -14.35
N PRO A 306 1.72 -13.97 -15.09
CA PRO A 306 2.45 -15.12 -14.57
C PRO A 306 3.88 -14.79 -14.12
N HIS A 307 4.56 -13.88 -14.82
CA HIS A 307 5.89 -13.37 -14.43
C HIS A 307 5.85 -12.63 -13.08
N VAL A 308 4.81 -11.86 -12.79
CA VAL A 308 4.64 -11.20 -11.49
C VAL A 308 4.29 -12.21 -10.40
N MET A 309 3.49 -13.25 -10.72
CA MET A 309 3.19 -14.32 -9.75
C MET A 309 4.46 -15.09 -9.36
N GLY A 310 5.37 -15.35 -10.33
CA GLY A 310 6.69 -15.91 -10.04
C GLY A 310 7.52 -15.01 -9.10
N ALA A 311 7.52 -13.70 -9.35
CA ALA A 311 8.20 -12.74 -8.47
C ALA A 311 7.55 -12.65 -7.08
N LYS A 312 6.21 -12.77 -6.98
CA LYS A 312 5.51 -12.87 -5.68
C LYS A 312 5.94 -14.11 -4.90
N ALA A 313 6.08 -15.28 -5.58
CA ALA A 313 6.56 -16.50 -4.94
C ALA A 313 7.96 -16.31 -4.33
N VAL A 314 8.88 -15.67 -5.07
CA VAL A 314 10.22 -15.34 -4.56
C VAL A 314 10.16 -14.42 -3.35
N ALA A 315 9.43 -13.30 -3.44
CA ALA A 315 9.34 -12.33 -2.36
C ALA A 315 8.67 -12.90 -1.09
N LEU A 316 7.63 -13.71 -1.26
CA LEU A 316 6.95 -14.37 -0.13
C LEU A 316 7.85 -15.44 0.52
N ALA A 317 8.65 -16.16 -0.27
CA ALA A 317 9.67 -17.06 0.26
C ALA A 317 10.73 -16.32 1.08
N GLU A 318 11.17 -15.13 0.62
CA GLU A 318 12.07 -14.26 1.39
C GLU A 318 11.41 -13.76 2.68
N ALA A 319 10.13 -13.34 2.63
CA ALA A 319 9.40 -12.86 3.80
C ALA A 319 9.14 -13.96 4.87
N ARG A 320 9.26 -15.25 4.52
CA ARG A 320 9.18 -16.38 5.46
C ARG A 320 10.50 -16.67 6.19
N ARG A 321 11.59 -16.01 5.80
CA ARG A 321 12.88 -16.19 6.49
C ARG A 321 12.86 -15.50 7.85
N PRO A 322 13.59 -16.03 8.84
CA PRO A 322 13.61 -15.47 10.19
C PRO A 322 14.05 -13.98 10.25
N ASP A 323 14.99 -13.58 9.38
CA ASP A 323 15.50 -12.22 9.31
C ASP A 323 14.45 -11.17 8.86
N PHE A 324 13.36 -11.63 8.27
CA PHE A 324 12.25 -10.73 7.91
C PHE A 324 11.50 -10.18 9.13
N ALA A 325 11.41 -10.96 10.22
CA ALA A 325 10.82 -10.49 11.48
C ALA A 325 11.67 -9.35 12.10
N ASP A 326 12.98 -9.49 12.10
CA ASP A 326 13.90 -8.44 12.55
C ASP A 326 13.81 -7.19 11.66
N TYR A 327 13.69 -7.38 10.36
CA TYR A 327 13.48 -6.28 9.42
C TYR A 327 12.17 -5.54 9.71
N ALA A 328 11.07 -6.24 9.90
CA ALA A 328 9.77 -5.65 10.20
C ALA A 328 9.76 -4.88 11.53
N GLN A 329 10.43 -5.41 12.55
CA GLN A 329 10.58 -4.70 13.83
C GLN A 329 11.41 -3.41 13.65
N ARG A 330 12.56 -3.47 12.95
CA ARG A 330 13.39 -2.29 12.66
C ARG A 330 12.64 -1.20 11.88
N ILE A 331 11.67 -1.56 11.03
CA ILE A 331 10.81 -0.55 10.36
C ILE A 331 10.08 0.29 11.40
N VAL A 332 9.51 -0.32 12.42
CA VAL A 332 8.75 0.38 13.47
C VAL A 332 9.69 1.16 14.38
N ASP A 333 10.79 0.55 14.81
CA ASP A 333 11.80 1.22 15.66
C ASP A 333 12.34 2.48 14.97
N ASN A 334 12.65 2.39 13.68
CA ASN A 334 13.06 3.51 12.85
C ASN A 334 11.97 4.60 12.74
N ALA A 335 10.70 4.20 12.55
CA ALA A 335 9.60 5.15 12.47
C ALA A 335 9.39 5.88 13.80
N GLN A 336 9.50 5.19 14.92
CA GLN A 336 9.41 5.78 16.25
C GLN A 336 10.57 6.74 16.51
N ALA A 337 11.80 6.34 16.20
CA ALA A 337 12.97 7.20 16.34
C ALA A 337 12.89 8.48 15.47
N LEU A 338 12.42 8.34 14.24
CA LEU A 338 12.18 9.47 13.34
C LEU A 338 11.11 10.41 13.91
N ALA A 339 9.99 9.86 14.40
CA ALA A 339 8.91 10.62 15.03
C ALA A 339 9.40 11.37 16.28
N GLU A 340 10.13 10.71 17.17
CA GLU A 340 10.72 11.32 18.37
C GLU A 340 11.73 12.41 18.01
N GLY A 341 12.58 12.19 17.02
CA GLY A 341 13.52 13.16 16.51
C GLY A 341 12.84 14.43 16.01
N LEU A 342 11.73 14.29 15.29
CA LEU A 342 10.91 15.41 14.81
C LEU A 342 10.19 16.14 15.96
N LEU A 343 9.62 15.40 16.93
CA LEU A 343 8.96 15.98 18.11
C LEU A 343 9.92 16.79 18.97
N ARG A 344 11.12 16.27 19.22
CA ARG A 344 12.18 17.03 19.98
C ARG A 344 12.53 18.35 19.33
N ARG A 345 12.35 18.47 18.01
CA ARG A 345 12.60 19.68 17.21
C ARG A 345 11.35 20.57 17.06
N GLY A 346 10.25 20.21 17.73
CA GLY A 346 9.02 21.00 17.72
C GLY A 346 8.10 20.77 16.50
N THR A 347 8.38 19.75 15.66
CA THR A 347 7.46 19.36 14.57
C THR A 347 6.19 18.76 15.17
N LYS A 348 5.04 19.24 14.72
CA LYS A 348 3.75 18.68 15.13
C LYS A 348 3.46 17.39 14.36
N LEU A 349 3.19 16.31 15.06
CA LEU A 349 2.78 15.04 14.48
C LEU A 349 1.29 14.78 14.76
N VAL A 350 0.57 14.34 13.74
CA VAL A 350 -0.79 13.84 13.90
C VAL A 350 -0.73 12.60 14.79
N THR A 351 -1.60 12.51 15.80
CA THR A 351 -1.62 11.49 16.88
C THR A 351 -0.42 11.52 17.85
N GLY A 352 0.49 12.50 17.75
CA GLY A 352 1.64 12.63 18.67
C GLY A 352 2.70 11.54 18.54
N GLY A 353 2.74 10.78 17.42
CA GLY A 353 3.74 9.72 17.20
C GLY A 353 3.24 8.62 16.27
N THR A 354 3.87 7.44 16.33
CA THR A 354 3.51 6.30 15.48
C THR A 354 3.67 4.95 16.18
N ASP A 355 2.84 3.98 15.79
CA ASP A 355 2.93 2.56 16.18
C ASP A 355 3.27 1.65 14.98
N ASN A 356 3.51 2.22 13.80
CA ASN A 356 3.75 1.49 12.57
C ASN A 356 4.91 2.07 11.75
N HIS A 357 4.92 1.88 10.44
CA HIS A 357 6.00 2.27 9.52
C HIS A 357 5.92 3.71 9.02
N LEU A 358 4.85 4.44 9.30
CA LEU A 358 4.63 5.79 8.76
C LEU A 358 4.47 6.83 9.86
N VAL A 359 4.83 8.07 9.53
CA VAL A 359 4.65 9.25 10.38
C VAL A 359 3.90 10.30 9.56
N LEU A 360 2.92 10.98 10.15
CA LEU A 360 2.17 12.04 9.52
C LEU A 360 2.46 13.37 10.23
N LEU A 361 3.16 14.26 9.53
CA LEU A 361 3.53 15.60 10.00
C LEU A 361 2.41 16.58 9.68
N ASP A 362 2.09 17.47 10.61
CA ASP A 362 1.33 18.69 10.35
C ASP A 362 2.31 19.85 10.17
N VAL A 363 2.46 20.33 8.91
CA VAL A 363 3.43 21.38 8.56
C VAL A 363 2.86 22.80 8.70
N SER A 364 1.61 22.95 9.12
CA SER A 364 0.98 24.26 9.34
C SER A 364 1.72 25.11 10.39
N GLY A 365 2.36 24.46 11.38
CA GLY A 365 3.21 25.12 12.37
C GLY A 365 4.44 25.83 11.79
N TYR A 366 4.89 25.45 10.59
CA TYR A 366 5.95 26.15 9.85
C TYR A 366 5.43 27.25 8.94
N GLY A 367 4.08 27.47 8.92
CA GLY A 367 3.44 28.41 7.99
C GLY A 367 3.39 27.91 6.54
N LEU A 368 3.51 26.61 6.33
CA LEU A 368 3.57 25.96 5.02
C LEU A 368 2.31 25.13 4.76
N THR A 369 1.99 24.96 3.48
CA THR A 369 1.12 23.88 3.00
C THR A 369 1.94 22.61 2.77
N GLY A 370 1.27 21.45 2.72
CA GLY A 370 1.92 20.18 2.36
C GLY A 370 2.60 20.24 0.99
N ARG A 371 2.00 20.94 0.01
CA ARG A 371 2.59 21.13 -1.32
C ARG A 371 3.90 21.90 -1.31
N GLN A 372 3.99 22.96 -0.50
CA GLN A 372 5.22 23.74 -0.35
C GLN A 372 6.31 22.93 0.35
N ALA A 373 5.95 22.23 1.42
CA ALA A 373 6.86 21.38 2.18
C ALA A 373 7.37 20.19 1.33
N GLU A 374 6.50 19.51 0.60
CA GLU A 374 6.85 18.40 -0.31
C GLU A 374 7.91 18.85 -1.32
N GLN A 375 7.71 20.00 -1.98
CA GLN A 375 8.64 20.47 -3.00
C GLN A 375 9.96 20.96 -2.40
N ALA A 376 9.94 21.67 -1.28
CA ALA A 376 11.17 22.12 -0.60
C ALA A 376 12.02 20.93 -0.13
N LEU A 377 11.40 19.86 0.38
CA LEU A 377 12.08 18.63 0.75
C LEU A 377 12.66 17.92 -0.50
N LEU A 378 11.89 17.83 -1.58
CA LEU A 378 12.36 17.24 -2.84
C LEU A 378 13.59 17.94 -3.39
N ASP A 379 13.58 19.29 -3.44
CA ASP A 379 14.73 20.09 -3.90
C ASP A 379 15.96 19.91 -3.00
N SER A 380 15.76 19.41 -1.80
CA SER A 380 16.81 19.11 -0.81
C SER A 380 17.20 17.62 -0.77
N GLY A 381 16.81 16.81 -1.76
CA GLY A 381 17.14 15.38 -1.83
C GLY A 381 16.34 14.48 -0.88
N ILE A 382 15.21 14.97 -0.33
CA ILE A 382 14.34 14.22 0.60
C ILE A 382 12.98 13.98 -0.06
N VAL A 383 12.71 12.76 -0.46
CA VAL A 383 11.52 12.39 -1.22
C VAL A 383 10.39 11.95 -0.29
N THR A 384 9.32 12.75 -0.27
CA THR A 384 8.14 12.55 0.58
C THR A 384 6.87 12.73 -0.23
N ASN A 385 5.70 12.59 0.37
CA ASN A 385 4.46 13.03 -0.27
C ASN A 385 3.61 13.90 0.66
N ARG A 386 2.97 14.93 0.09
CA ARG A 386 1.94 15.68 0.79
C ARG A 386 0.74 14.80 1.10
N ASN A 387 0.11 15.04 2.22
CA ASN A 387 -1.04 14.28 2.69
C ASN A 387 -2.02 15.19 3.47
N ALA A 388 -3.31 14.93 3.36
CA ALA A 388 -4.27 15.60 4.21
C ALA A 388 -4.04 15.19 5.67
N VAL A 389 -4.28 16.12 6.58
CA VAL A 389 -4.44 15.84 8.02
C VAL A 389 -5.94 15.79 8.37
N PRO A 390 -6.35 15.18 9.47
CA PRO A 390 -7.76 15.19 9.88
C PRO A 390 -8.34 16.60 9.88
N GLN A 391 -9.49 16.79 9.22
CA GLN A 391 -10.18 18.09 9.04
C GLN A 391 -9.31 19.15 8.33
N ASP A 392 -8.52 18.76 7.36
CA ASP A 392 -7.57 19.63 6.64
C ASP A 392 -8.26 20.85 5.99
N PRO A 393 -7.89 22.09 6.36
CA PRO A 393 -8.50 23.30 5.79
C PRO A 393 -8.03 23.62 4.37
N ASN A 394 -6.93 22.99 3.90
CA ASN A 394 -6.33 23.28 2.59
C ASN A 394 -6.84 22.38 1.45
N GLY A 395 -7.65 21.36 1.78
CA GLY A 395 -8.18 20.40 0.81
C GLY A 395 -7.11 19.50 0.17
N ALA A 396 -7.55 18.56 -0.66
CA ALA A 396 -6.70 17.47 -1.16
C ALA A 396 -5.54 17.90 -2.06
N TRP A 397 -5.61 19.08 -2.69
CA TRP A 397 -4.57 19.53 -3.64
C TRP A 397 -3.36 20.17 -2.97
N TYR A 398 -3.59 20.96 -1.92
CA TYR A 398 -2.51 21.66 -1.19
C TYR A 398 -2.11 20.95 0.09
N THR A 399 -3.07 20.42 0.81
CA THR A 399 -2.96 19.73 2.10
C THR A 399 -2.25 20.55 3.18
N SER A 400 -2.26 20.05 4.41
CA SER A 400 -1.52 20.64 5.54
C SER A 400 -0.48 19.70 6.11
N GLY A 401 -0.34 18.50 5.53
CA GLY A 401 0.57 17.47 6.05
C GLY A 401 1.56 16.93 5.05
N ILE A 402 2.56 16.26 5.60
CA ILE A 402 3.54 15.42 4.90
C ILE A 402 3.48 14.03 5.53
N ARG A 403 3.32 13.01 4.67
CA ARG A 403 3.46 11.61 5.07
C ARG A 403 4.86 11.11 4.72
N ILE A 404 5.52 10.50 5.70
CA ILE A 404 6.81 9.84 5.54
C ILE A 404 6.75 8.43 6.09
N GLY A 405 7.67 7.57 5.67
CA GLY A 405 7.78 6.19 6.14
C GLY A 405 9.19 5.64 6.03
N THR A 406 9.45 4.58 6.76
CA THR A 406 10.80 4.04 6.96
C THR A 406 11.12 2.73 6.22
N PRO A 407 10.21 2.03 5.50
CA PRO A 407 10.53 0.73 4.89
C PRO A 407 11.72 0.77 3.93
N ALA A 408 11.79 1.77 3.04
CA ALA A 408 12.87 1.89 2.05
C ALA A 408 14.24 2.10 2.71
N LEU A 409 14.34 3.02 3.68
CA LEU A 409 15.58 3.28 4.40
C LEU A 409 15.99 2.09 5.27
N THR A 410 15.03 1.41 5.91
CA THR A 410 15.29 0.18 6.67
C THR A 410 15.80 -0.95 5.78
N THR A 411 15.29 -1.08 4.54
CA THR A 411 15.79 -2.05 3.56
C THR A 411 17.24 -1.77 3.17
N ARG A 412 17.68 -0.51 3.13
CA ARG A 412 19.08 -0.13 2.92
C ARG A 412 19.99 -0.43 4.13
N GLY A 413 19.40 -0.66 5.31
CA GLY A 413 20.13 -0.95 6.54
C GLY A 413 20.27 0.22 7.51
N LEU A 414 19.66 1.39 7.22
CA LEU A 414 19.65 2.50 8.17
C LEU A 414 18.94 2.08 9.46
N GLY A 415 19.43 2.58 10.58
CA GLY A 415 18.93 2.30 11.93
C GLY A 415 18.44 3.54 12.65
N VAL A 416 18.21 3.40 13.95
CA VAL A 416 17.67 4.45 14.84
C VAL A 416 18.54 5.71 14.85
N ALA A 417 19.87 5.55 14.80
CA ALA A 417 20.79 6.71 14.81
C ALA A 417 20.64 7.57 13.54
N GLU A 418 20.49 6.93 12.38
CA GLU A 418 20.31 7.61 11.10
C GLU A 418 18.93 8.28 11.01
N MET A 419 17.93 7.77 11.76
CA MET A 419 16.61 8.39 11.82
C MET A 419 16.61 9.74 12.54
N ASP A 420 17.44 9.93 13.57
CA ASP A 420 17.58 11.25 14.20
C ASP A 420 18.28 12.25 13.29
N ALA A 421 19.32 11.82 12.56
CA ALA A 421 19.95 12.65 11.53
C ALA A 421 18.95 13.00 10.40
N THR A 422 18.13 12.05 9.97
CA THR A 422 17.06 12.29 8.97
C THR A 422 16.03 13.31 9.50
N ALA A 423 15.64 13.21 10.77
CA ALA A 423 14.75 14.19 11.41
C ALA A 423 15.32 15.60 11.44
N GLU A 424 16.64 15.73 11.69
CA GLU A 424 17.36 17.01 11.63
C GLU A 424 17.31 17.62 10.24
N LEU A 425 17.61 16.85 9.20
CA LEU A 425 17.57 17.33 7.81
C LEU A 425 16.16 17.81 7.44
N ILE A 426 15.11 17.01 7.74
CA ILE A 426 13.72 17.38 7.48
C ILE A 426 13.35 18.68 8.22
N HIS A 427 13.64 18.76 9.51
CA HIS A 427 13.32 19.94 10.31
C HIS A 427 14.04 21.18 9.79
N THR A 428 15.31 21.06 9.43
CA THR A 428 16.11 22.17 8.89
C THR A 428 15.48 22.73 7.61
N VAL A 429 15.11 21.87 6.66
CA VAL A 429 14.44 22.31 5.43
C VAL A 429 13.12 23.01 5.76
N LEU A 430 12.25 22.38 6.56
CA LEU A 430 10.93 22.94 6.86
C LEU A 430 11.00 24.26 7.62
N SER A 431 11.92 24.40 8.58
CA SER A 431 12.07 25.62 9.39
C SER A 431 12.67 26.82 8.62
N GLN A 432 13.46 26.54 7.58
CA GLN A 432 14.07 27.57 6.74
C GLN A 432 13.26 27.89 5.48
N THR A 433 12.23 27.10 5.18
CA THR A 433 11.33 27.34 4.04
C THR A 433 10.26 28.37 4.43
N LYS A 434 9.96 29.29 3.53
CA LYS A 434 8.90 30.30 3.69
C LYS A 434 7.87 30.17 2.57
N ALA A 435 6.61 30.42 2.89
CA ALA A 435 5.57 30.53 1.86
C ALA A 435 5.92 31.69 0.91
N GLY A 436 5.83 31.44 -0.39
CA GLY A 436 5.99 32.44 -1.44
C GLY A 436 4.74 33.27 -1.66
N ALA A 437 4.87 34.33 -2.47
CA ALA A 437 3.74 35.20 -2.82
C ALA A 437 3.24 34.96 -4.27
N ASN A 438 1.96 35.20 -4.47
CA ASN A 438 1.36 35.32 -5.79
C ASN A 438 1.76 36.66 -6.44
N ALA A 439 1.42 36.88 -7.72
CA ALA A 439 1.76 38.10 -8.44
C ALA A 439 1.08 39.35 -7.84
N ASP A 440 -0.03 39.17 -7.14
CA ASP A 440 -0.77 40.23 -6.43
C ASP A 440 -0.29 40.50 -5.00
N GLY A 441 0.78 39.80 -4.57
CA GLY A 441 1.35 39.92 -3.22
C GLY A 441 0.68 39.08 -2.14
N THR A 442 -0.41 38.38 -2.45
CA THR A 442 -1.07 37.48 -1.50
C THR A 442 -0.23 36.21 -1.23
N PRO A 443 -0.31 35.57 -0.03
CA PRO A 443 0.38 34.32 0.23
C PRO A 443 -0.04 33.22 -0.75
N SER A 444 0.95 32.56 -1.36
CA SER A 444 0.69 31.43 -2.26
C SER A 444 0.56 30.14 -1.46
N LYS A 445 -0.35 29.26 -1.87
CA LYS A 445 -0.43 27.90 -1.34
C LYS A 445 0.50 26.90 -2.05
N ALA A 446 1.21 27.34 -3.11
CA ALA A 446 2.07 26.47 -3.92
C ALA A 446 3.52 26.96 -4.01
N LYS A 447 3.72 28.27 -4.13
CA LYS A 447 5.07 28.85 -4.22
C LYS A 447 5.71 28.88 -2.82
N TYR A 448 7.02 28.67 -2.77
CA TYR A 448 7.84 28.76 -1.55
C TYR A 448 9.17 29.42 -1.87
N VAL A 449 9.89 29.79 -0.83
CA VAL A 449 11.25 30.33 -0.89
C VAL A 449 12.12 29.51 0.05
N LEU A 450 13.15 28.90 -0.50
CA LEU A 450 14.21 28.21 0.20
C LEU A 450 15.53 28.68 -0.41
N ASP A 451 16.56 28.92 0.42
CA ASP A 451 17.90 29.25 -0.07
C ASP A 451 18.47 28.07 -0.87
N PRO A 452 18.79 28.23 -2.17
CA PRO A 452 19.37 27.16 -2.98
C PRO A 452 20.66 26.58 -2.39
N ALA A 453 21.49 27.41 -1.76
CA ALA A 453 22.73 26.94 -1.15
C ALA A 453 22.45 26.04 0.06
N LEU A 454 21.38 26.29 0.81
CA LEU A 454 20.94 25.41 1.87
C LEU A 454 20.37 24.10 1.31
N ALA A 455 19.53 24.15 0.27
CA ALA A 455 18.98 22.95 -0.38
C ALA A 455 20.13 22.04 -0.87
N ASP A 456 21.10 22.58 -1.59
CA ASP A 456 22.30 21.85 -2.04
C ASP A 456 23.11 21.25 -0.87
N LYS A 457 23.24 21.99 0.22
CA LYS A 457 23.96 21.50 1.42
C LYS A 457 23.21 20.30 2.02
N ILE A 458 21.90 20.39 2.19
CA ILE A 458 21.08 19.30 2.75
C ILE A 458 21.10 18.08 1.83
N SER A 459 20.99 18.27 0.51
CA SER A 459 21.08 17.19 -0.47
C SER A 459 22.42 16.44 -0.37
N LYS A 460 23.53 17.15 -0.22
CA LYS A 460 24.85 16.54 -0.01
C LYS A 460 24.92 15.75 1.30
N GLN A 461 24.39 16.31 2.39
CA GLN A 461 24.34 15.61 3.67
C GLN A 461 23.47 14.35 3.61
N ALA A 462 22.35 14.39 2.89
CA ALA A 462 21.51 13.22 2.63
C ALA A 462 22.29 12.13 1.87
N THR A 463 22.99 12.50 0.80
CA THR A 463 23.83 11.57 0.04
C THR A 463 24.98 11.01 0.87
N GLU A 464 25.66 11.84 1.68
CA GLU A 464 26.72 11.41 2.60
C GLU A 464 26.20 10.36 3.61
N LEU A 465 25.03 10.60 4.22
CA LEU A 465 24.38 9.64 5.11
C LEU A 465 24.13 8.29 4.43
N LEU A 466 23.71 8.31 3.17
CA LEU A 466 23.40 7.13 2.39
C LEU A 466 24.64 6.36 1.89
N THR A 467 25.82 6.98 1.89
CA THR A 467 27.08 6.34 1.46
C THR A 467 27.44 5.13 2.33
N GLY A 468 27.12 5.17 3.62
CA GLY A 468 27.29 4.04 4.54
C GLY A 468 26.33 2.87 4.31
N PHE A 469 25.29 3.08 3.50
CA PHE A 469 24.17 2.16 3.31
C PHE A 469 23.83 2.01 1.81
N PRO A 470 24.74 1.48 0.99
CA PRO A 470 24.57 1.43 -0.47
C PRO A 470 23.41 0.54 -0.87
N LEU A 471 22.50 1.08 -1.70
CA LEU A 471 21.42 0.28 -2.30
C LEU A 471 21.98 -0.63 -3.38
N TYR A 472 21.65 -1.94 -3.30
CA TYR A 472 22.15 -2.98 -4.21
C TYR A 472 23.68 -2.93 -4.38
N PRO A 473 24.44 -3.17 -3.28
CA PRO A 473 25.90 -3.00 -3.30
C PRO A 473 26.60 -3.94 -4.28
N ALA A 474 25.96 -5.04 -4.62
CA ALA A 474 26.46 -6.01 -5.60
C ALA A 474 26.20 -5.60 -7.06
N VAL A 475 25.33 -4.60 -7.31
CA VAL A 475 24.96 -4.14 -8.66
C VAL A 475 25.82 -2.93 -9.03
N ASP A 476 26.78 -3.14 -9.90
CA ASP A 476 27.57 -2.10 -10.54
C ASP A 476 27.20 -2.03 -12.04
N LEU A 477 26.74 -0.86 -12.50
CA LEU A 477 26.32 -0.61 -13.89
C LEU A 477 27.41 0.15 -14.69
N ALA A 478 28.52 0.55 -14.07
CA ALA A 478 29.63 1.24 -14.73
C ALA A 478 30.48 0.30 -15.59
#